data_f8845a2fa663c0aac93f8a854775f02d
#
_entry.id   f8845a2fa663c0aac93f8a854775f02d
#
_cell.length_a   1.000
_cell.length_b   1.000
_cell.length_c   1.000
_cell.angle_alpha   90.00
_cell.angle_beta   90.00
_cell.angle_gamma   90.00
#
_symmetry.space_group_name_H-M   'P 1'
#
loop_
_entity.id
_entity.type
_entity.pdbx_description
1 polymer ?
#
loop_
_entity_poly.entity_id
_entity_poly.type
_entity_poly.pdbx_seq_one_letter_code
_entity_poly.pdbx_strand_id
1 'polypeptide(L)'
;DEDVDRDRGFKEILNSPIFRNFVISENGNTSGIIVYIKENKQLENIEEKSKEEIEKYKDQIKKKNHENILEIRQVIQSYGDVGKIFLGGIPMIADDMMTFIKNDIIVFGLGVLLFIIVTLWLIFKKLIWIIIPISSCLFSVIIMMGLLGVLGWKVTVISSNFIALMLILTMAMNIHMSTRFLQLRKDFPTKNNFEIISLTTNKMFWPIIYTVFTTIFAFLSLIFSEIKPIIDFGWMMTFGLITSFIITFTLLPTL
;
A
#
# COMPACT_ATOMS: atom_id res chain seq x y z
N ASP A 1 -42.35 23.43 -12.24
CA ASP A 1 -43.78 23.65 -12.02
C ASP A 1 -43.91 24.81 -11.07
N GLU A 2 -44.44 25.95 -11.57
CA GLU A 2 -44.58 27.19 -10.79
C GLU A 2 -45.72 27.16 -9.75
N ASP A 3 -46.51 26.09 -9.73
CA ASP A 3 -47.76 25.99 -8.94
C ASP A 3 -47.64 25.03 -7.73
N VAL A 4 -46.45 24.60 -7.33
CA VAL A 4 -46.28 23.71 -6.17
C VAL A 4 -46.01 24.52 -4.92
N ASP A 5 -46.88 24.41 -3.92
CA ASP A 5 -46.64 24.94 -2.57
C ASP A 5 -45.47 24.19 -1.93
N ARG A 6 -44.29 24.83 -1.98
CA ARG A 6 -43.04 24.26 -1.50
C ARG A 6 -43.04 23.95 -0.01
N ASP A 7 -43.71 24.78 0.79
CA ASP A 7 -43.77 24.58 2.24
C ASP A 7 -44.68 23.40 2.62
N ARG A 8 -45.74 23.20 1.88
CA ARG A 8 -46.63 22.04 2.04
C ARG A 8 -45.94 20.77 1.58
N GLY A 9 -45.27 20.78 0.42
CA GLY A 9 -44.52 19.65 -0.10
C GLY A 9 -43.39 19.24 0.83
N PHE A 10 -42.68 20.21 1.41
CA PHE A 10 -41.61 19.94 2.38
C PHE A 10 -42.14 19.26 3.65
N LYS A 11 -43.29 19.72 4.20
CA LYS A 11 -43.91 19.09 5.35
C LYS A 11 -44.39 17.66 5.06
N GLU A 12 -44.93 17.42 3.86
CA GLU A 12 -45.35 16.09 3.43
C GLU A 12 -44.17 15.12 3.32
N ILE A 13 -43.05 15.57 2.77
CA ILE A 13 -41.82 14.77 2.66
C ILE A 13 -41.24 14.47 4.05
N LEU A 14 -41.17 15.44 4.95
CA LEU A 14 -40.71 15.28 6.33
C LEU A 14 -41.53 14.27 7.14
N ASN A 15 -42.85 14.23 6.90
CA ASN A 15 -43.75 13.32 7.59
C ASN A 15 -43.96 11.98 6.89
N SER A 16 -43.35 11.79 5.71
CA SER A 16 -43.48 10.58 4.95
C SER A 16 -42.62 9.45 5.56
N PRO A 17 -43.18 8.27 5.86
CA PRO A 17 -42.42 7.13 6.36
C PRO A 17 -41.45 6.56 5.33
N ILE A 18 -41.59 6.92 4.04
CA ILE A 18 -40.72 6.45 2.94
C ILE A 18 -39.51 7.36 2.78
N PHE A 19 -39.66 8.67 2.91
CA PHE A 19 -38.60 9.63 2.63
C PHE A 19 -37.84 10.05 3.89
N ARG A 20 -38.47 10.02 5.05
CA ARG A 20 -37.84 10.36 6.33
C ARG A 20 -36.77 9.35 6.68
N ASN A 21 -35.56 9.81 7.02
CA ASN A 21 -34.37 9.02 7.31
C ASN A 21 -33.76 8.24 6.13
N PHE A 22 -34.37 8.28 4.95
CA PHE A 22 -33.77 7.70 3.72
C PHE A 22 -33.28 8.76 2.75
N VAL A 23 -34.09 9.78 2.48
CA VAL A 23 -33.78 10.85 1.53
C VAL A 23 -33.61 12.19 2.23
N ILE A 24 -34.36 12.41 3.33
CA ILE A 24 -34.29 13.62 4.14
C ILE A 24 -34.12 13.25 5.62
N SER A 25 -33.29 14.03 6.33
CA SER A 25 -33.10 13.86 7.78
C SER A 25 -34.37 14.28 8.56
N GLU A 26 -34.52 13.82 9.81
CA GLU A 26 -35.67 14.15 10.67
C GLU A 26 -35.91 15.64 10.84
N ASN A 27 -34.83 16.42 10.90
CA ASN A 27 -34.88 17.87 11.04
C ASN A 27 -34.96 18.65 9.71
N GLY A 28 -34.98 17.95 8.58
CA GLY A 28 -35.04 18.53 7.24
C GLY A 28 -33.78 19.24 6.76
N ASN A 29 -32.69 19.23 7.54
CA ASN A 29 -31.47 20.00 7.24
C ASN A 29 -30.52 19.28 6.29
N THR A 30 -30.71 17.99 6.05
CA THR A 30 -29.85 17.17 5.17
C THR A 30 -30.76 16.39 4.23
N SER A 31 -30.42 16.42 2.94
CA SER A 31 -31.09 15.65 1.89
C SER A 31 -30.10 14.87 1.07
N GLY A 32 -30.50 13.72 0.54
CA GLY A 32 -29.69 12.86 -0.32
C GLY A 32 -30.14 12.90 -1.77
N ILE A 33 -29.18 13.03 -2.68
CA ILE A 33 -29.38 12.86 -4.12
C ILE A 33 -28.74 11.52 -4.51
N ILE A 34 -29.55 10.59 -5.03
CA ILE A 34 -29.05 9.29 -5.49
C ILE A 34 -28.74 9.39 -6.97
N VAL A 35 -27.46 9.18 -7.31
CA VAL A 35 -26.99 9.16 -8.69
C VAL A 35 -26.66 7.73 -9.09
N TYR A 36 -27.35 7.22 -10.11
CA TYR A 36 -27.07 5.90 -10.68
C TYR A 36 -26.06 6.04 -11.81
N ILE A 37 -24.85 5.45 -11.62
CA ILE A 37 -23.86 5.35 -12.69
C ILE A 37 -24.31 4.21 -13.62
N LYS A 38 -24.47 4.53 -14.90
CA LYS A 38 -24.93 3.56 -15.90
C LYS A 38 -23.91 2.43 -16.07
N GLU A 39 -24.32 1.21 -15.78
CA GLU A 39 -23.50 0.02 -16.01
C GLU A 39 -23.20 -0.16 -17.51
N ASN A 40 -21.96 -0.57 -17.79
CA ASN A 40 -21.56 -0.89 -19.15
C ASN A 40 -22.03 -2.32 -19.46
N LYS A 41 -23.07 -2.46 -20.29
CA LYS A 41 -23.69 -3.75 -20.67
C LYS A 41 -22.74 -4.78 -21.35
N GLN A 42 -21.47 -4.45 -21.53
CA GLN A 42 -20.48 -5.38 -22.10
C GLN A 42 -20.03 -6.48 -21.13
N LEU A 43 -20.59 -6.52 -19.92
CA LEU A 43 -20.32 -7.56 -18.91
C LEU A 43 -21.06 -8.89 -19.14
N GLU A 44 -22.05 -8.93 -20.03
CA GLU A 44 -22.91 -10.11 -20.22
C GLU A 44 -22.20 -11.33 -20.87
N ASN A 45 -20.98 -11.16 -21.44
CA ASN A 45 -20.26 -12.25 -22.13
C ASN A 45 -18.84 -12.46 -21.60
N ILE A 46 -18.64 -12.42 -20.28
CA ILE A 46 -17.29 -12.57 -19.67
C ILE A 46 -16.80 -14.03 -19.71
N GLU A 47 -17.69 -15.01 -19.73
CA GLU A 47 -17.32 -16.43 -19.64
C GLU A 47 -16.54 -16.96 -20.85
N GLU A 48 -16.55 -16.25 -21.99
CA GLU A 48 -15.84 -16.63 -23.22
C GLU A 48 -14.52 -15.88 -23.46
N LYS A 49 -14.14 -14.91 -22.58
CA LYS A 49 -12.95 -14.06 -22.79
C LYS A 49 -11.69 -14.61 -22.10
N SER A 50 -10.55 -14.38 -22.73
CA SER A 50 -9.25 -14.72 -22.13
C SER A 50 -9.00 -13.91 -20.84
N LYS A 51 -8.19 -14.46 -19.93
CA LYS A 51 -7.83 -13.77 -18.67
C LYS A 51 -7.26 -12.36 -18.92
N GLU A 52 -6.50 -12.19 -20.00
CA GLU A 52 -5.87 -10.92 -20.39
C GLU A 52 -6.88 -9.87 -20.84
N GLU A 53 -7.92 -10.28 -21.57
CA GLU A 53 -9.01 -9.40 -22.01
C GLU A 53 -9.88 -8.97 -20.84
N ILE A 54 -10.14 -9.88 -19.90
CA ILE A 54 -10.88 -9.57 -18.66
C ILE A 54 -10.11 -8.53 -17.82
N GLU A 55 -8.79 -8.64 -17.74
CA GLU A 55 -7.96 -7.72 -16.96
C GLU A 55 -7.90 -6.33 -17.60
N LYS A 56 -7.70 -6.24 -18.91
CA LYS A 56 -7.78 -4.99 -19.66
C LYS A 56 -9.14 -4.30 -19.51
N TYR A 57 -10.21 -5.08 -19.56
CA TYR A 57 -11.55 -4.56 -19.39
C TYR A 57 -11.80 -4.02 -17.98
N LYS A 58 -11.34 -4.74 -16.94
CA LYS A 58 -11.41 -4.26 -15.56
C LYS A 58 -10.63 -2.95 -15.35
N ASP A 59 -9.48 -2.80 -16.01
CA ASP A 59 -8.71 -1.56 -15.91
C ASP A 59 -9.38 -0.40 -16.65
N GLN A 60 -10.05 -0.66 -17.77
CA GLN A 60 -10.88 0.36 -18.44
C GLN A 60 -12.06 0.82 -17.58
N ILE A 61 -12.73 -0.13 -16.90
CA ILE A 61 -13.83 0.22 -15.97
C ILE A 61 -13.31 1.08 -14.82
N LYS A 62 -12.17 0.72 -14.22
CA LYS A 62 -11.57 1.51 -13.13
C LYS A 62 -11.23 2.94 -13.60
N LYS A 63 -10.64 3.07 -14.80
CA LYS A 63 -10.30 4.36 -15.36
C LYS A 63 -11.54 5.21 -15.61
N LYS A 64 -12.58 4.62 -16.20
CA LYS A 64 -13.85 5.30 -16.45
C LYS A 64 -14.57 5.68 -15.15
N ASN A 65 -14.53 4.81 -14.13
CA ASN A 65 -15.07 5.14 -12.82
C ASN A 65 -14.34 6.36 -12.22
N HIS A 66 -13.01 6.39 -12.30
CA HIS A 66 -12.20 7.52 -11.84
C HIS A 66 -12.59 8.83 -12.55
N GLU A 67 -12.72 8.81 -13.88
CA GLU A 67 -13.16 9.97 -14.66
C GLU A 67 -14.55 10.45 -14.24
N ASN A 68 -15.52 9.54 -14.09
CA ASN A 68 -16.87 9.87 -13.63
C ASN A 68 -16.85 10.50 -12.21
N ILE A 69 -16.08 9.96 -11.28
CA ILE A 69 -15.97 10.50 -9.92
C ILE A 69 -15.35 11.89 -9.92
N LEU A 70 -14.34 12.12 -10.76
CA LEU A 70 -13.74 13.46 -10.91
C LEU A 70 -14.74 14.47 -11.47
N GLU A 71 -15.51 14.11 -12.50
CA GLU A 71 -16.56 14.97 -13.05
C GLU A 71 -17.63 15.31 -12.00
N ILE A 72 -18.10 14.31 -11.23
CA ILE A 72 -19.07 14.55 -10.14
C ILE A 72 -18.49 15.50 -9.09
N ARG A 73 -17.20 15.35 -8.72
CA ARG A 73 -16.52 16.25 -7.77
C ARG A 73 -16.42 17.68 -8.31
N GLN A 74 -16.15 17.86 -9.60
CA GLN A 74 -16.13 19.19 -10.24
C GLN A 74 -17.51 19.84 -10.20
N VAL A 75 -18.58 19.09 -10.49
CA VAL A 75 -19.96 19.57 -10.36
C VAL A 75 -20.26 19.98 -8.91
N ILE A 76 -19.91 19.13 -7.93
CA ILE A 76 -20.11 19.45 -6.51
C ILE A 76 -19.38 20.74 -6.12
N GLN A 77 -18.15 20.93 -6.57
CA GLN A 77 -17.39 22.16 -6.30
C GLN A 77 -18.04 23.42 -6.86
N SER A 78 -18.71 23.32 -8.02
CA SER A 78 -19.40 24.46 -8.61
C SER A 78 -20.63 24.93 -7.81
N TYR A 79 -21.14 24.09 -6.91
CA TYR A 79 -22.27 24.39 -6.02
C TYR A 79 -21.84 24.62 -4.55
N GLY A 80 -20.57 24.85 -4.29
CA GLY A 80 -20.03 25.02 -2.94
C GLY A 80 -20.64 26.17 -2.14
N ASP A 81 -21.15 27.18 -2.82
CA ASP A 81 -21.82 28.35 -2.20
C ASP A 81 -23.26 28.04 -1.75
N VAL A 82 -23.88 26.98 -2.26
CA VAL A 82 -25.28 26.63 -1.97
C VAL A 82 -25.40 25.83 -0.67
N GLY A 83 -24.38 25.06 -0.32
CA GLY A 83 -24.39 24.24 0.89
C GLY A 83 -23.20 23.29 0.99
N LYS A 84 -23.11 22.56 2.09
CA LYS A 84 -22.09 21.51 2.27
C LYS A 84 -22.55 20.23 1.57
N ILE A 85 -21.92 19.88 0.46
CA ILE A 85 -22.24 18.69 -0.31
C ILE A 85 -21.15 17.64 -0.06
N PHE A 86 -21.57 16.42 0.31
CA PHE A 86 -20.69 15.28 0.52
C PHE A 86 -20.97 14.22 -0.53
N LEU A 87 -19.95 13.77 -1.20
CA LEU A 87 -20.03 12.63 -2.11
C LEU A 87 -19.86 11.32 -1.31
N GLY A 88 -20.69 10.33 -1.57
CA GLY A 88 -20.61 9.01 -0.96
C GLY A 88 -21.00 7.91 -1.95
N GLY A 89 -20.74 6.66 -1.59
CA GLY A 89 -21.12 5.49 -2.37
C GLY A 89 -19.94 4.59 -2.74
N ILE A 90 -20.25 3.33 -3.05
CA ILE A 90 -19.23 2.29 -3.33
C ILE A 90 -18.28 2.67 -4.48
N PRO A 91 -18.75 3.24 -5.61
CA PRO A 91 -17.83 3.62 -6.70
C PRO A 91 -16.82 4.69 -6.29
N MET A 92 -17.24 5.68 -5.48
CA MET A 92 -16.36 6.73 -4.95
C MET A 92 -15.35 6.15 -3.96
N ILE A 93 -15.81 5.31 -3.02
CA ILE A 93 -14.92 4.68 -2.03
C ILE A 93 -13.86 3.82 -2.74
N ALA A 94 -14.25 3.05 -3.75
CA ALA A 94 -13.32 2.23 -4.52
C ALA A 94 -12.27 3.08 -5.27
N ASP A 95 -12.67 4.23 -5.81
CA ASP A 95 -11.78 5.15 -6.50
C ASP A 95 -10.81 5.85 -5.55
N ASP A 96 -11.31 6.36 -4.43
CA ASP A 96 -10.48 6.98 -3.38
C ASP A 96 -9.47 5.97 -2.80
N MET A 97 -9.88 4.73 -2.54
CA MET A 97 -8.98 3.67 -2.10
C MET A 97 -7.84 3.42 -3.08
N MET A 98 -8.11 3.37 -4.39
CA MET A 98 -7.07 3.18 -5.39
C MET A 98 -6.11 4.37 -5.46
N THR A 99 -6.62 5.58 -5.30
CA THR A 99 -5.82 6.81 -5.27
C THR A 99 -4.93 6.86 -4.02
N PHE A 100 -5.48 6.51 -2.85
CA PHE A 100 -4.72 6.43 -1.61
C PHE A 100 -3.61 5.39 -1.68
N ILE A 101 -3.89 4.17 -2.19
CA ILE A 101 -2.86 3.13 -2.37
C ILE A 101 -1.69 3.65 -3.21
N LYS A 102 -1.97 4.29 -4.34
CA LYS A 102 -0.92 4.86 -5.21
C LYS A 102 -0.10 5.94 -4.49
N ASN A 103 -0.78 6.86 -3.82
CA ASN A 103 -0.14 7.93 -3.07
C ASN A 103 0.71 7.38 -1.91
N ASP A 104 0.19 6.44 -1.15
CA ASP A 104 0.87 5.82 -0.03
C ASP A 104 2.16 5.15 -0.47
N ILE A 105 2.13 4.36 -1.54
CA ILE A 105 3.32 3.69 -2.08
C ILE A 105 4.39 4.71 -2.46
N ILE A 106 4.03 5.82 -3.10
CA ILE A 106 4.97 6.85 -3.53
C ILE A 106 5.47 7.66 -2.33
N VAL A 107 4.58 8.21 -1.53
CA VAL A 107 4.93 9.13 -0.43
C VAL A 107 5.69 8.40 0.67
N PHE A 108 5.17 7.26 1.15
CA PHE A 108 5.86 6.49 2.20
C PHE A 108 7.11 5.79 1.66
N GLY A 109 7.07 5.22 0.44
CA GLY A 109 8.24 4.57 -0.16
C GLY A 109 9.41 5.54 -0.35
N LEU A 110 9.17 6.70 -0.95
CA LEU A 110 10.21 7.73 -1.14
C LEU A 110 10.60 8.40 0.18
N GLY A 111 9.64 8.68 1.06
CA GLY A 111 9.90 9.29 2.37
C GLY A 111 10.80 8.42 3.24
N VAL A 112 10.48 7.12 3.33
CA VAL A 112 11.30 6.14 4.06
C VAL A 112 12.68 5.99 3.42
N LEU A 113 12.77 5.90 2.09
CA LEU A 113 14.05 5.80 1.40
C LEU A 113 14.94 7.02 1.69
N LEU A 114 14.39 8.23 1.62
CA LEU A 114 15.12 9.46 1.93
C LEU A 114 15.58 9.48 3.39
N PHE A 115 14.71 9.11 4.32
CA PHE A 115 15.05 9.01 5.73
C PHE A 115 16.18 8.00 5.98
N ILE A 116 16.15 6.85 5.31
CA ILE A 116 17.20 5.84 5.37
C ILE A 116 18.54 6.41 4.85
N ILE A 117 18.53 7.11 3.71
CA ILE A 117 19.73 7.73 3.14
C ILE A 117 20.36 8.71 4.13
N VAL A 118 19.54 9.60 4.70
CA VAL A 118 20.01 10.59 5.69
C VAL A 118 20.58 9.89 6.92
N THR A 119 19.91 8.88 7.45
CA THR A 119 20.36 8.11 8.62
C THR A 119 21.69 7.42 8.36
N LEU A 120 21.83 6.73 7.21
CA LEU A 120 23.08 6.08 6.84
C LEU A 120 24.23 7.09 6.66
N TRP A 121 23.92 8.24 6.07
CA TRP A 121 24.92 9.30 5.89
C TRP A 121 25.43 9.83 7.23
N LEU A 122 24.55 10.01 8.21
CA LEU A 122 24.92 10.44 9.56
C LEU A 122 25.78 9.41 10.28
N ILE A 123 25.48 8.10 10.11
CA ILE A 123 26.19 7.00 10.79
C ILE A 123 27.55 6.73 10.14
N PHE A 124 27.58 6.51 8.84
CA PHE A 124 28.78 5.97 8.15
C PHE A 124 29.67 7.04 7.54
N LYS A 125 29.14 8.21 7.17
CA LYS A 125 29.87 9.34 6.56
C LYS A 125 30.71 8.98 5.31
N LYS A 126 30.45 7.81 4.71
CA LYS A 126 31.11 7.30 3.49
C LYS A 126 30.06 6.80 2.52
N LEU A 127 30.08 7.29 1.29
CA LEU A 127 29.08 6.97 0.25
C LEU A 127 28.93 5.49 -0.04
N ILE A 128 30.01 4.73 -0.02
CA ILE A 128 29.96 3.29 -0.31
C ILE A 128 29.10 2.52 0.71
N TRP A 129 29.14 2.92 2.00
CA TRP A 129 28.35 2.31 3.07
C TRP A 129 26.89 2.80 3.09
N ILE A 130 26.53 3.71 2.18
CA ILE A 130 25.17 4.10 1.90
C ILE A 130 24.64 3.31 0.70
N ILE A 131 25.41 3.27 -0.38
CA ILE A 131 25.02 2.65 -1.66
C ILE A 131 24.81 1.14 -1.51
N ILE A 132 25.72 0.43 -0.84
CA ILE A 132 25.64 -1.04 -0.71
C ILE A 132 24.35 -1.49 0.01
N PRO A 133 24.03 -1.02 1.23
CA PRO A 133 22.81 -1.41 1.90
C PRO A 133 21.53 -0.99 1.15
N ILE A 134 21.53 0.20 0.52
CA ILE A 134 20.39 0.67 -0.26
C ILE A 134 20.17 -0.21 -1.48
N SER A 135 21.22 -0.58 -2.22
CA SER A 135 21.11 -1.49 -3.36
C SER A 135 20.50 -2.82 -2.93
N SER A 136 20.95 -3.40 -1.84
CA SER A 136 20.39 -4.64 -1.28
C SER A 136 18.90 -4.49 -0.93
N CYS A 137 18.49 -3.36 -0.31
CA CYS A 137 17.08 -3.06 -0.02
C CYS A 137 16.24 -2.95 -1.30
N LEU A 138 16.72 -2.22 -2.30
CA LEU A 138 16.00 -2.04 -3.57
C LEU A 138 15.82 -3.36 -4.30
N PHE A 139 16.88 -4.20 -4.37
CA PHE A 139 16.76 -5.54 -4.95
C PHE A 139 15.75 -6.41 -4.20
N SER A 140 15.72 -6.37 -2.88
CA SER A 140 14.72 -7.09 -2.07
C SER A 140 13.30 -6.67 -2.42
N VAL A 141 13.05 -5.38 -2.55
CA VAL A 141 11.73 -4.84 -2.92
C VAL A 141 11.36 -5.24 -4.35
N ILE A 142 12.28 -5.09 -5.32
CA ILE A 142 12.03 -5.45 -6.73
C ILE A 142 11.70 -6.94 -6.87
N ILE A 143 12.47 -7.82 -6.22
CA ILE A 143 12.23 -9.26 -6.25
C ILE A 143 10.88 -9.59 -5.61
N MET A 144 10.54 -8.96 -4.48
CA MET A 144 9.25 -9.19 -3.82
C MET A 144 8.09 -8.69 -4.68
N MET A 145 8.22 -7.51 -5.31
CA MET A 145 7.21 -7.00 -6.26
C MET A 145 7.00 -7.94 -7.44
N GLY A 146 8.11 -8.48 -7.99
CA GLY A 146 8.06 -9.50 -9.03
C GLY A 146 7.33 -10.76 -8.57
N LEU A 147 7.61 -11.24 -7.34
CA LEU A 147 6.94 -12.38 -6.74
C LEU A 147 5.44 -12.16 -6.59
N LEU A 148 5.02 -11.00 -6.09
CA LEU A 148 3.60 -10.64 -5.96
C LEU A 148 2.91 -10.63 -7.34
N GLY A 149 3.59 -10.11 -8.37
CA GLY A 149 3.08 -10.12 -9.75
C GLY A 149 2.89 -11.54 -10.29
N VAL A 150 3.86 -12.43 -10.10
CA VAL A 150 3.78 -13.84 -10.54
C VAL A 150 2.67 -14.60 -9.80
N LEU A 151 2.49 -14.35 -8.50
CA LEU A 151 1.44 -14.96 -7.68
C LEU A 151 0.05 -14.34 -7.93
N GLY A 152 -0.03 -13.25 -8.70
CA GLY A 152 -1.27 -12.53 -8.95
C GLY A 152 -1.87 -11.87 -7.71
N TRP A 153 -1.05 -11.59 -6.69
CA TRP A 153 -1.51 -10.95 -5.46
C TRP A 153 -1.73 -9.46 -5.66
N LYS A 154 -2.88 -9.00 -5.18
CA LYS A 154 -3.26 -7.58 -5.30
C LYS A 154 -2.90 -6.83 -4.01
N VAL A 155 -2.29 -5.67 -4.18
CA VAL A 155 -2.04 -4.76 -3.07
C VAL A 155 -3.37 -4.11 -2.67
N THR A 156 -3.70 -4.18 -1.38
CA THR A 156 -4.88 -3.57 -0.75
C THR A 156 -4.48 -2.29 -0.01
N VAL A 157 -5.45 -1.53 0.49
CA VAL A 157 -5.18 -0.33 1.32
C VAL A 157 -4.32 -0.68 2.54
N ILE A 158 -4.60 -1.82 3.20
CA ILE A 158 -3.84 -2.25 4.38
C ILE A 158 -2.42 -2.67 3.99
N SER A 159 -2.27 -3.34 2.84
CA SER A 159 -0.97 -3.80 2.37
C SER A 159 -0.19 -2.76 1.55
N SER A 160 -0.73 -1.56 1.31
CA SER A 160 -0.02 -0.50 0.56
C SER A 160 1.31 -0.09 1.20
N ASN A 161 1.39 -0.15 2.53
CA ASN A 161 2.58 0.18 3.29
C ASN A 161 3.65 -0.93 3.33
N PHE A 162 3.44 -2.09 2.68
CA PHE A 162 4.39 -3.20 2.76
C PHE A 162 5.77 -2.84 2.23
N ILE A 163 5.86 -2.00 1.20
CA ILE A 163 7.14 -1.56 0.62
C ILE A 163 7.96 -0.79 1.65
N ALA A 164 7.34 0.19 2.33
CA ALA A 164 8.00 0.98 3.36
C ALA A 164 8.48 0.10 4.53
N LEU A 165 7.61 -0.79 5.01
CA LEU A 165 7.97 -1.73 6.08
C LEU A 165 9.09 -2.68 5.65
N MET A 166 9.03 -3.19 4.43
CA MET A 166 10.07 -4.07 3.89
C MET A 166 11.42 -3.35 3.77
N LEU A 167 11.44 -2.09 3.30
CA LEU A 167 12.65 -1.26 3.27
C LEU A 167 13.24 -1.09 4.67
N ILE A 168 12.43 -0.77 5.67
CA ILE A 168 12.87 -0.56 7.06
C ILE A 168 13.47 -1.86 7.64
N LEU A 169 12.76 -2.98 7.50
CA LEU A 169 13.18 -4.27 8.05
C LEU A 169 14.43 -4.81 7.36
N THR A 170 14.51 -4.72 6.03
CA THR A 170 15.71 -5.10 5.28
C THR A 170 16.90 -4.21 5.65
N MET A 171 16.65 -2.90 5.80
CA MET A 171 17.71 -1.96 6.18
C MET A 171 18.24 -2.25 7.58
N ALA A 172 17.40 -2.63 8.53
CA ALA A 172 17.86 -3.04 9.86
C ALA A 172 18.85 -4.20 9.79
N MET A 173 18.55 -5.25 9.00
CA MET A 173 19.47 -6.37 8.76
C MET A 173 20.77 -5.91 8.10
N ASN A 174 20.69 -5.08 7.08
CA ASN A 174 21.85 -4.56 6.34
C ASN A 174 22.76 -3.69 7.21
N ILE A 175 22.19 -2.84 8.08
CA ILE A 175 22.95 -2.02 9.04
C ILE A 175 23.70 -2.91 10.03
N HIS A 176 23.07 -3.94 10.57
CA HIS A 176 23.73 -4.88 11.47
C HIS A 176 24.91 -5.59 10.81
N MET A 177 24.73 -6.07 9.57
CA MET A 177 25.80 -6.68 8.79
C MET A 177 26.95 -5.71 8.52
N SER A 178 26.63 -4.51 8.02
CA SER A 178 27.63 -3.48 7.67
C SER A 178 28.41 -2.99 8.90
N THR A 179 27.73 -2.75 10.00
CA THR A 179 28.35 -2.31 11.25
C THR A 179 29.29 -3.40 11.80
N ARG A 180 28.84 -4.65 11.75
CA ARG A 180 29.67 -5.79 12.20
C ARG A 180 30.89 -6.00 11.33
N PHE A 181 30.75 -5.85 10.01
CA PHE A 181 31.88 -5.88 9.09
C PHE A 181 32.91 -4.81 9.43
N LEU A 182 32.48 -3.57 9.61
CA LEU A 182 33.36 -2.44 9.96
C LEU A 182 34.07 -2.65 11.31
N GLN A 183 33.39 -3.24 12.28
CA GLN A 183 33.97 -3.58 13.56
C GLN A 183 35.07 -4.64 13.41
N LEU A 184 34.76 -5.75 12.74
CA LEU A 184 35.71 -6.83 12.50
C LEU A 184 36.90 -6.38 11.64
N ARG A 185 36.70 -5.44 10.73
CA ARG A 185 37.80 -4.85 9.95
C ARG A 185 38.76 -4.04 10.82
N LYS A 186 38.27 -3.39 11.87
CA LYS A 186 39.13 -2.71 12.86
C LYS A 186 39.85 -3.68 13.79
N ASP A 187 39.15 -4.73 14.23
CA ASP A 187 39.67 -5.72 15.17
C ASP A 187 40.76 -6.60 14.52
N PHE A 188 40.65 -6.86 13.21
CA PHE A 188 41.54 -7.72 12.45
C PHE A 188 42.07 -7.03 11.18
N PRO A 189 42.96 -6.02 11.32
CA PRO A 189 43.42 -5.22 10.18
C PRO A 189 44.28 -6.01 9.16
N THR A 190 44.86 -7.13 9.57
CA THR A 190 45.74 -7.99 8.74
C THR A 190 44.97 -9.02 7.90
N LYS A 191 43.69 -9.26 8.21
CA LYS A 191 42.88 -10.23 7.48
C LYS A 191 42.42 -9.71 6.12
N ASN A 192 42.28 -10.63 5.16
CA ASN A 192 41.74 -10.31 3.85
C ASN A 192 40.24 -9.99 3.94
N ASN A 193 39.72 -9.19 2.99
CA ASN A 193 38.32 -8.81 2.91
C ASN A 193 37.39 -10.03 2.91
N PHE A 194 37.72 -11.08 2.16
CA PHE A 194 36.96 -12.31 2.09
C PHE A 194 36.83 -13.01 3.46
N GLU A 195 37.91 -13.07 4.23
CA GLU A 195 37.89 -13.66 5.58
C GLU A 195 37.01 -12.84 6.53
N ILE A 196 37.06 -11.51 6.43
CA ILE A 196 36.22 -10.64 7.28
C ILE A 196 34.74 -10.75 6.89
N ILE A 197 34.43 -10.84 5.59
CA ILE A 197 33.06 -11.08 5.11
C ILE A 197 32.54 -12.40 5.65
N SER A 198 33.31 -13.48 5.52
CA SER A 198 32.95 -14.81 6.02
C SER A 198 32.71 -14.80 7.53
N LEU A 199 33.59 -14.16 8.30
CA LEU A 199 33.44 -14.00 9.74
C LEU A 199 32.20 -13.19 10.11
N THR A 200 31.92 -12.12 9.35
CA THR A 200 30.75 -11.27 9.56
C THR A 200 29.47 -12.08 9.33
N THR A 201 29.40 -12.75 8.20
CA THR A 201 28.25 -13.58 7.81
C THR A 201 27.97 -14.66 8.87
N ASN A 202 29.00 -15.40 9.27
CA ASN A 202 28.85 -16.45 10.29
C ASN A 202 28.42 -15.90 11.66
N LYS A 203 28.97 -14.76 12.08
CA LYS A 203 28.62 -14.16 13.38
C LYS A 203 27.23 -13.52 13.40
N MET A 204 26.77 -13.00 12.26
CA MET A 204 25.48 -12.31 12.17
C MET A 204 24.35 -13.21 11.74
N PHE A 205 24.62 -14.42 11.24
CA PHE A 205 23.60 -15.35 10.78
C PHE A 205 22.56 -15.65 11.86
N TRP A 206 23.01 -16.15 13.02
CA TRP A 206 22.11 -16.52 14.10
C TRP A 206 21.32 -15.34 14.70
N PRO A 207 21.94 -14.20 15.04
CA PRO A 207 21.17 -13.04 15.52
C PRO A 207 20.11 -12.55 14.53
N ILE A 208 20.45 -12.47 13.23
CA ILE A 208 19.51 -11.98 12.23
C ILE A 208 18.39 -12.99 11.97
N ILE A 209 18.71 -14.31 11.88
CA ILE A 209 17.67 -15.33 11.65
C ILE A 209 16.66 -15.37 12.81
N TYR A 210 17.10 -15.23 14.06
CA TYR A 210 16.18 -15.15 15.20
C TYR A 210 15.28 -13.92 15.09
N THR A 211 15.81 -12.77 14.71
CA THR A 211 15.00 -11.56 14.51
C THR A 211 14.00 -11.75 13.37
N VAL A 212 14.42 -12.35 12.28
CA VAL A 212 13.54 -12.66 11.14
C VAL A 212 12.43 -13.62 11.55
N PHE A 213 12.76 -14.71 12.27
CA PHE A 213 11.76 -15.66 12.74
C PHE A 213 10.74 -15.01 13.68
N THR A 214 11.18 -14.25 14.67
CA THR A 214 10.25 -13.58 15.59
C THR A 214 9.32 -12.61 14.84
N THR A 215 9.84 -11.90 13.84
CA THR A 215 9.04 -10.98 13.03
C THR A 215 8.10 -11.73 12.09
N ILE A 216 8.54 -12.84 11.50
CA ILE A 216 7.68 -13.73 10.70
C ILE A 216 6.52 -14.25 11.55
N PHE A 217 6.77 -14.74 12.78
CA PHE A 217 5.69 -15.18 13.66
C PHE A 217 4.71 -14.06 13.99
N ALA A 218 5.19 -12.82 14.18
CA ALA A 218 4.32 -11.67 14.38
C ALA A 218 3.40 -11.42 13.18
N PHE A 219 3.92 -11.49 11.94
CA PHE A 219 3.10 -11.32 10.74
C PHE A 219 2.21 -12.54 10.46
N LEU A 220 2.67 -13.75 10.73
CA LEU A 220 1.84 -14.96 10.62
C LEU A 220 0.66 -14.94 11.60
N SER A 221 0.76 -14.28 12.74
CA SER A 221 -0.38 -14.13 13.65
C SER A 221 -1.56 -13.38 13.02
N LEU A 222 -1.31 -12.53 12.01
CA LEU A 222 -2.36 -11.82 11.27
C LEU A 222 -3.23 -12.75 10.40
N ILE A 223 -2.74 -13.96 10.09
CA ILE A 223 -3.49 -14.95 9.30
C ILE A 223 -4.72 -15.45 10.03
N PHE A 224 -4.71 -15.38 11.36
CA PHE A 224 -5.87 -15.75 12.20
C PHE A 224 -6.95 -14.64 12.25
N SER A 225 -6.76 -13.52 11.54
CA SER A 225 -7.77 -12.48 11.40
C SER A 225 -8.93 -12.97 10.52
N GLU A 226 -10.13 -12.46 10.75
CA GLU A 226 -11.30 -12.69 9.87
C GLU A 226 -11.32 -11.76 8.65
N ILE A 227 -10.40 -10.78 8.59
CA ILE A 227 -10.37 -9.73 7.57
C ILE A 227 -9.37 -10.10 6.47
N LYS A 228 -9.86 -10.44 5.28
CA LYS A 228 -9.04 -10.88 4.13
C LYS A 228 -7.83 -9.99 3.82
N PRO A 229 -7.93 -8.65 3.74
CA PRO A 229 -6.78 -7.78 3.52
C PRO A 229 -5.67 -7.88 4.59
N ILE A 230 -6.03 -8.19 5.83
CA ILE A 230 -5.06 -8.39 6.93
C ILE A 230 -4.33 -9.72 6.76
N ILE A 231 -5.06 -10.78 6.39
CA ILE A 231 -4.48 -12.10 6.09
C ILE A 231 -3.47 -11.98 4.93
N ASP A 232 -3.88 -11.32 3.85
CA ASP A 232 -3.02 -11.13 2.68
C ASP A 232 -1.76 -10.33 3.03
N PHE A 233 -1.89 -9.30 3.87
CA PHE A 233 -0.75 -8.52 4.37
C PHE A 233 0.21 -9.38 5.21
N GLY A 234 -0.30 -10.24 6.09
CA GLY A 234 0.51 -11.17 6.88
C GLY A 234 1.35 -12.10 6.01
N TRP A 235 0.76 -12.67 4.96
CA TRP A 235 1.48 -13.47 3.98
C TRP A 235 2.51 -12.67 3.19
N MET A 236 2.14 -11.49 2.67
CA MET A 236 3.05 -10.61 1.93
C MET A 236 4.29 -10.27 2.75
N MET A 237 4.12 -9.89 4.01
CA MET A 237 5.24 -9.56 4.90
C MET A 237 6.09 -10.76 5.24
N THR A 238 5.49 -11.93 5.43
CA THR A 238 6.24 -13.18 5.66
C THR A 238 7.16 -13.53 4.49
N PHE A 239 6.63 -13.55 3.27
CA PHE A 239 7.45 -13.79 2.07
C PHE A 239 8.45 -12.68 1.82
N GLY A 240 8.09 -11.43 2.10
CA GLY A 240 8.98 -10.28 2.01
C GLY A 240 10.19 -10.41 2.93
N LEU A 241 9.99 -10.84 4.18
CA LEU A 241 11.08 -11.05 5.14
C LEU A 241 12.00 -12.20 4.74
N ILE A 242 11.45 -13.31 4.25
CA ILE A 242 12.24 -14.43 3.73
C ILE A 242 13.10 -13.96 2.56
N THR A 243 12.50 -13.24 1.62
CA THR A 243 13.22 -12.68 0.46
C THR A 243 14.32 -11.73 0.91
N SER A 244 14.02 -10.82 1.84
CA SER A 244 14.98 -9.86 2.39
C SER A 244 16.16 -10.55 3.09
N PHE A 245 15.87 -11.59 3.87
CA PHE A 245 16.90 -12.38 4.53
C PHE A 245 17.85 -13.04 3.51
N ILE A 246 17.30 -13.70 2.48
CA ILE A 246 18.09 -14.33 1.42
C ILE A 246 18.97 -13.29 0.72
N ILE A 247 18.40 -12.15 0.33
CA ILE A 247 19.15 -11.08 -0.35
C ILE A 247 20.23 -10.49 0.55
N THR A 248 19.94 -10.25 1.83
CA THR A 248 20.94 -9.74 2.78
C THR A 248 22.14 -10.68 2.92
N PHE A 249 21.93 -11.99 2.91
CA PHE A 249 23.04 -12.95 3.08
C PHE A 249 23.71 -13.39 1.76
N THR A 250 23.08 -13.16 0.62
CA THR A 250 23.65 -13.49 -0.69
C THR A 250 24.24 -12.26 -1.38
N LEU A 251 23.47 -11.20 -1.53
CA LEU A 251 23.85 -10.02 -2.31
C LEU A 251 24.76 -9.06 -1.52
N LEU A 252 24.41 -8.74 -0.26
CA LEU A 252 25.18 -7.77 0.52
C LEU A 252 26.66 -8.15 0.70
N PRO A 253 27.03 -9.43 0.95
CA PRO A 253 28.43 -9.84 1.05
C PRO A 253 29.21 -9.82 -0.28
N THR A 254 28.50 -9.80 -1.42
CA THR A 254 29.12 -9.80 -2.76
C THR A 254 29.33 -8.39 -3.34
N LEU A 255 28.64 -7.38 -2.80
CA LEU A 255 28.77 -5.97 -3.15
C LEU A 255 29.91 -5.30 -2.37
#